data_018b4002592c9814cb3d2e4f259f3a3c
#
_entry.id   018b4002592c9814cb3d2e4f259f3a3c
#
_cell.length_a   1.000
_cell.length_b   1.000
_cell.length_c   1.000
_cell.angle_alpha   90.00
_cell.angle_beta   90.00
_cell.angle_gamma   90.00
#
_symmetry.space_group_name_H-M   'P 1'
#
loop_
_entity.id
_entity.type
_entity.pdbx_description
1 polymer ?
#
loop_
_entity_poly.entity_id
_entity_poly.type
_entity_poly.pdbx_seq_one_letter_code
_entity_poly.pdbx_strand_id
1 'polypeptide(L)'
;MSVKVINSEDFANAVKDGVSVVDFNATWCGPCKLLGPVLEKLSYEITDVKFYAMDVDENPDIAEKFGIMSIPYVAVFRDGVKVDQNVGFIPEASMRSFIEKNK
;
A
#
# COMPACT_ATOMS: atom_id res chain seq x y z
N MET A 1 4.87 10.05 -10.48
CA MET A 1 5.37 9.85 -9.11
C MET A 1 5.75 8.40 -8.94
N SER A 2 6.31 8.01 -7.82
CA SER A 2 6.72 6.64 -7.59
C SER A 2 6.21 6.15 -6.24
N VAL A 3 6.32 4.85 -5.99
CA VAL A 3 6.03 4.28 -4.68
C VAL A 3 7.20 4.60 -3.75
N LYS A 4 6.91 5.27 -2.64
CA LYS A 4 7.93 5.66 -1.66
C LYS A 4 7.95 4.68 -0.50
N VAL A 5 9.14 4.19 -0.14
CA VAL A 5 9.31 3.33 1.03
C VAL A 5 9.27 4.19 2.29
N ILE A 6 8.43 3.80 3.25
CA ILE A 6 8.30 4.48 4.53
C ILE A 6 8.46 3.49 5.68
N ASN A 7 8.73 4.01 6.87
CA ASN A 7 8.83 3.23 8.10
C ASN A 7 7.71 3.60 9.08
N SER A 8 7.67 2.92 10.24
CA SER A 8 6.65 3.15 11.25
C SER A 8 6.61 4.59 11.76
N GLU A 9 7.77 5.26 11.87
CA GLU A 9 7.84 6.65 12.34
C GLU A 9 7.18 7.61 11.36
N ASP A 10 7.29 7.33 10.06
CA ASP A 10 6.74 8.19 9.01
C ASP A 10 5.28 7.92 8.71
N PHE A 11 4.76 6.77 9.14
CA PHE A 11 3.46 6.26 8.69
C PHE A 11 2.32 7.25 8.92
N ALA A 12 2.14 7.71 10.15
CA ALA A 12 1.02 8.58 10.49
C ALA A 12 1.03 9.87 9.67
N ASN A 13 2.20 10.46 9.50
CA ASN A 13 2.36 11.68 8.72
C ASN A 13 2.17 11.43 7.22
N ALA A 14 2.62 10.29 6.73
CA ALA A 14 2.51 9.93 5.31
C ALA A 14 1.06 9.82 4.85
N VAL A 15 0.19 9.19 5.65
CA VAL A 15 -1.21 8.92 5.27
C VAL A 15 -2.19 9.97 5.79
N LYS A 16 -1.69 11.01 6.42
CA LYS A 16 -2.49 12.00 7.15
C LYS A 16 -3.49 12.75 6.28
N ASP A 17 -3.09 13.15 5.08
CA ASP A 17 -3.90 14.00 4.21
C ASP A 17 -4.18 13.34 2.87
N GLY A 18 -5.42 13.42 2.42
CA GLY A 18 -5.83 12.91 1.11
C GLY A 18 -5.85 11.39 1.05
N VAL A 19 -5.77 10.86 -0.16
CA VAL A 19 -5.83 9.42 -0.40
C VAL A 19 -4.43 8.86 -0.55
N SER A 20 -4.14 7.80 0.20
CA SER A 20 -2.85 7.10 0.18
C SER A 20 -3.07 5.61 0.01
N VAL A 21 -2.20 4.97 -0.77
CA VAL A 21 -2.15 3.52 -0.91
C VAL A 21 -0.87 3.05 -0.23
N VAL A 22 -0.98 2.07 0.65
CA VAL A 22 0.18 1.49 1.34
C VAL A 22 0.26 0.01 1.03
N ASP A 23 1.36 -0.40 0.42
CA ASP A 23 1.67 -1.79 0.09
C ASP A 23 2.52 -2.39 1.21
N PHE A 24 1.90 -3.25 2.02
CA PHE A 24 2.62 -3.99 3.06
C PHE A 24 3.18 -5.26 2.44
N ASN A 25 4.50 -5.40 2.52
CA ASN A 25 5.24 -6.46 1.83
C ASN A 25 6.36 -7.04 2.70
N ALA A 26 7.10 -7.98 2.12
CA ALA A 26 8.31 -8.52 2.72
C ALA A 26 9.27 -8.96 1.61
N THR A 27 10.56 -8.99 1.90
CA THR A 27 11.59 -9.33 0.92
C THR A 27 11.50 -10.78 0.44
N TRP A 28 10.97 -11.68 1.27
CA TRP A 28 10.83 -13.11 0.96
C TRP A 28 9.54 -13.46 0.22
N CYS A 29 8.66 -12.51 0.03
CA CYS A 29 7.32 -12.74 -0.51
C CYS A 29 7.32 -12.68 -2.05
N GLY A 30 7.10 -13.82 -2.71
CA GLY A 30 7.06 -13.90 -4.16
C GLY A 30 5.95 -13.04 -4.80
N PRO A 31 4.69 -13.17 -4.36
CA PRO A 31 3.60 -12.33 -4.89
C PRO A 31 3.82 -10.83 -4.69
N CYS A 32 4.50 -10.44 -3.61
CA CYS A 32 4.85 -9.03 -3.37
C CYS A 32 5.77 -8.51 -4.47
N LYS A 33 6.71 -9.34 -4.93
CA LYS A 33 7.65 -8.96 -6.00
C LYS A 33 6.95 -8.78 -7.34
N LEU A 34 5.85 -9.47 -7.57
CA LEU A 34 5.03 -9.31 -8.78
C LEU A 34 4.16 -8.05 -8.68
N LEU A 35 3.67 -7.74 -7.50
CA LEU A 35 2.79 -6.60 -7.28
C LEU A 35 3.54 -5.26 -7.30
N GLY A 36 4.77 -5.24 -6.84
CA GLY A 36 5.58 -4.02 -6.78
C GLY A 36 5.59 -3.23 -8.07
N PRO A 37 5.97 -3.85 -9.20
CA PRO A 37 5.96 -3.15 -10.49
C PRO A 37 4.58 -2.66 -10.93
N VAL A 38 3.52 -3.38 -10.59
CA VAL A 38 2.14 -2.97 -10.90
C VAL A 38 1.82 -1.66 -10.17
N LEU A 39 2.12 -1.60 -8.88
CA LEU A 39 1.86 -0.39 -8.08
C LEU A 39 2.76 0.77 -8.52
N GLU A 40 4.01 0.49 -8.89
CA GLU A 40 4.91 1.52 -9.38
C GLU A 40 4.34 2.16 -10.66
N LYS A 41 3.86 1.34 -11.59
CA LYS A 41 3.23 1.84 -12.82
C LYS A 41 2.00 2.68 -12.51
N LEU A 42 1.11 2.18 -11.63
CA LEU A 42 -0.11 2.89 -11.27
C LEU A 42 0.20 4.22 -10.57
N SER A 43 1.29 4.30 -9.82
CA SER A 43 1.68 5.53 -9.13
C SER A 43 2.01 6.67 -10.09
N TYR A 44 2.47 6.35 -11.31
CA TYR A 44 2.72 7.35 -12.34
C TYR A 44 1.45 7.77 -13.07
N GLU A 45 0.43 6.91 -13.07
CA GLU A 45 -0.81 7.15 -13.81
C GLU A 45 -1.91 7.76 -12.95
N ILE A 46 -1.97 7.37 -11.67
CA ILE A 46 -2.97 7.88 -10.71
C ILE A 46 -2.28 8.93 -9.83
N THR A 47 -2.24 10.17 -10.31
CA THR A 47 -1.41 11.22 -9.72
C THR A 47 -2.04 11.94 -8.53
N ASP A 48 -3.32 11.73 -8.28
CA ASP A 48 -4.03 12.31 -7.14
C ASP A 48 -4.04 11.40 -5.90
N VAL A 49 -3.27 10.30 -5.95
CA VAL A 49 -3.11 9.34 -4.86
C VAL A 49 -1.62 9.19 -4.54
N LYS A 50 -1.29 9.18 -3.25
CA LYS A 50 0.08 8.92 -2.80
C LYS A 50 0.28 7.42 -2.65
N PHE A 51 1.45 6.91 -3.07
CA PHE A 51 1.77 5.48 -3.01
C PHE A 51 2.97 5.25 -2.11
N TYR A 52 2.81 4.33 -1.17
CA TYR A 52 3.84 3.96 -0.20
C TYR A 52 4.01 2.45 -0.11
N ALA A 53 5.19 2.02 0.33
CA ALA A 53 5.48 0.62 0.62
C ALA A 53 6.09 0.51 2.02
N MET A 54 5.70 -0.52 2.75
CA MET A 54 6.23 -0.81 4.09
C MET A 54 6.58 -2.28 4.19
N ASP A 55 7.78 -2.57 4.68
CA ASP A 55 8.20 -3.93 4.98
C ASP A 55 7.66 -4.33 6.36
N VAL A 56 6.87 -5.40 6.41
CA VAL A 56 6.24 -5.83 7.67
C VAL A 56 7.25 -6.40 8.67
N ASP A 57 8.35 -6.95 8.20
CA ASP A 57 9.38 -7.51 9.08
C ASP A 57 10.19 -6.40 9.75
N GLU A 58 10.40 -5.28 9.07
CA GLU A 58 11.09 -4.12 9.62
C GLU A 58 10.17 -3.22 10.44
N ASN A 59 8.86 -3.33 10.23
CA ASN A 59 7.85 -2.48 10.88
C ASN A 59 6.74 -3.33 11.50
N PRO A 60 7.08 -4.24 12.44
CA PRO A 60 6.10 -5.17 13.01
C PRO A 60 5.00 -4.49 13.82
N ASP A 61 5.26 -3.32 14.37
CA ASP A 61 4.29 -2.55 15.15
C ASP A 61 3.10 -2.10 14.28
N ILE A 62 3.37 -1.63 13.07
CA ILE A 62 2.29 -1.22 12.15
C ILE A 62 1.54 -2.44 11.62
N ALA A 63 2.25 -3.52 11.28
CA ALA A 63 1.61 -4.75 10.85
C ALA A 63 0.66 -5.29 11.92
N GLU A 64 1.08 -5.27 13.18
CA GLU A 64 0.25 -5.70 14.30
C GLU A 64 -0.95 -4.78 14.49
N LYS A 65 -0.73 -3.47 14.42
CA LYS A 65 -1.79 -2.47 14.57
C LYS A 65 -2.96 -2.71 13.62
N PHE A 66 -2.68 -3.09 12.37
CA PHE A 66 -3.71 -3.32 11.37
C PHE A 66 -4.08 -4.79 11.21
N GLY A 67 -3.55 -5.68 12.06
CA GLY A 67 -3.88 -7.10 12.03
C GLY A 67 -3.47 -7.79 10.75
N ILE A 68 -2.33 -7.38 10.18
CA ILE A 68 -1.87 -7.93 8.89
C ILE A 68 -1.28 -9.30 9.12
N MET A 69 -1.94 -10.34 8.56
CA MET A 69 -1.52 -11.73 8.70
C MET A 69 -1.08 -12.34 7.39
N SER A 70 -1.44 -11.75 6.27
CA SER A 70 -1.09 -12.23 4.93
C SER A 70 -0.63 -11.07 4.07
N ILE A 71 0.39 -11.29 3.25
CA ILE A 71 0.95 -10.30 2.34
C ILE A 71 1.02 -10.88 0.92
N PRO A 72 0.99 -10.02 -0.12
CA PRO A 72 0.89 -8.56 -0.04
C PRO A 72 -0.46 -8.12 0.52
N TYR A 73 -0.44 -7.01 1.25
CA TYR A 73 -1.64 -6.42 1.83
C TYR A 73 -1.63 -4.95 1.42
N VAL A 74 -2.56 -4.57 0.56
CA VAL A 74 -2.65 -3.20 0.05
C VAL A 74 -3.81 -2.50 0.74
N ALA A 75 -3.51 -1.45 1.49
CA ALA A 75 -4.51 -0.68 2.21
C ALA A 75 -4.68 0.69 1.56
N VAL A 76 -5.91 1.20 1.55
CA VAL A 76 -6.20 2.57 1.14
C VAL A 76 -6.58 3.37 2.37
N PHE A 77 -5.96 4.52 2.53
CA PHE A 77 -6.22 5.45 3.63
C PHE A 77 -6.76 6.75 3.06
N ARG A 78 -7.73 7.32 3.76
CA ARG A 78 -8.24 8.65 3.45
C ARG A 78 -8.16 9.50 4.71
N ASP A 79 -7.36 10.58 4.64
CA ASP A 79 -7.15 11.51 5.77
C ASP A 79 -6.79 10.75 7.06
N GLY A 80 -5.89 9.78 6.93
CA GLY A 80 -5.34 9.02 8.05
C GLY A 80 -6.15 7.79 8.46
N VAL A 81 -7.30 7.53 7.85
CA VAL A 81 -8.18 6.41 8.22
C VAL A 81 -8.18 5.35 7.10
N LYS A 82 -7.97 4.10 7.48
CA LYS A 82 -8.05 2.99 6.52
C LYS A 82 -9.51 2.82 6.08
N VAL A 83 -9.76 2.90 4.77
CA VAL A 83 -11.10 2.79 4.19
C VAL A 83 -11.32 1.48 3.45
N ASP A 84 -10.27 0.81 2.99
CA ASP A 84 -10.38 -0.48 2.29
C ASP A 84 -9.03 -1.20 2.28
N GLN A 85 -9.05 -2.49 1.98
CA GLN A 85 -7.83 -3.26 1.78
C GLN A 85 -8.07 -4.38 0.78
N ASN A 86 -6.99 -4.80 0.12
CA ASN A 86 -6.95 -5.98 -0.74
C ASN A 86 -5.78 -6.87 -0.29
N VAL A 87 -6.05 -8.15 -0.07
CA VAL A 87 -5.03 -9.12 0.34
C VAL A 87 -4.70 -10.03 -0.84
N GLY A 88 -3.41 -10.20 -1.10
CA GLY A 88 -2.91 -11.02 -2.19
C GLY A 88 -2.67 -10.24 -3.47
N PHE A 89 -2.07 -10.92 -4.45
CA PHE A 89 -1.80 -10.32 -5.75
C PHE A 89 -3.08 -10.23 -6.58
N ILE A 90 -3.30 -9.08 -7.21
CA ILE A 90 -4.32 -8.92 -8.27
C ILE A 90 -3.67 -8.21 -9.45
N PRO A 91 -4.17 -8.47 -10.69
CA PRO A 91 -3.61 -7.83 -11.89
C PRO A 91 -3.81 -6.32 -11.90
N GLU A 92 -3.07 -5.65 -12.79
CA GLU A 92 -3.08 -4.19 -12.89
C GLU A 92 -4.49 -3.59 -13.01
N ALA A 93 -5.32 -4.13 -13.91
CA ALA A 93 -6.67 -3.59 -14.13
C ALA A 93 -7.53 -3.69 -12.86
N SER A 94 -7.43 -4.81 -12.13
CA SER A 94 -8.15 -5.00 -10.88
C SER A 94 -7.63 -4.07 -9.78
N MET A 95 -6.32 -3.90 -9.70
CA MET A 95 -5.72 -3.00 -8.72
C MET A 95 -6.10 -1.55 -9.02
N ARG A 96 -6.12 -1.16 -10.28
CA ARG A 96 -6.57 0.17 -10.69
C ARG A 96 -8.02 0.41 -10.24
N SER A 97 -8.91 -0.53 -10.51
CA SER A 97 -10.32 -0.43 -10.11
C SER A 97 -10.47 -0.33 -8.60
N PHE A 98 -9.70 -1.12 -7.86
CA PHE A 98 -9.70 -1.09 -6.40
C PHE A 98 -9.31 0.31 -5.87
N ILE A 99 -8.26 0.89 -6.43
CA ILE A 99 -7.79 2.22 -6.01
C ILE A 99 -8.80 3.29 -6.42
N GLU A 100 -9.28 3.25 -7.67
CA GLU A 100 -10.20 4.26 -8.19
C GLU A 100 -11.50 4.34 -7.40
N LYS A 101 -12.06 3.20 -6.98
CA LYS A 101 -13.32 3.21 -6.21
C LYS A 101 -13.16 3.78 -4.81
N ASN A 102 -11.92 3.93 -4.33
CA ASN A 102 -11.63 4.41 -2.97
C ASN A 102 -11.10 5.84 -2.93
N LYS A 103 -11.05 6.51 -4.07
CA LYS A 103 -10.60 7.91 -4.14
C LYS A 103 -11.65 8.89 -3.63
#